data_1f15820b4bbf10c34f86fffffd4b73ba
#
_entry.id   1f15820b4bbf10c34f86fffffd4b73ba
#
_cell.length_a   1.000
_cell.length_b   1.000
_cell.length_c   1.000
_cell.angle_alpha   90.00
_cell.angle_beta   90.00
_cell.angle_gamma   90.00
#
_symmetry.space_group_name_H-M   'P 1'
#
loop_
_entity.id
_entity.type
_entity.pdbx_description
1 polymer ?
#
loop_
_entity_poly.entity_id
_entity_poly.type
_entity_poly.pdbx_seq_one_letter_code
_entity_poly.pdbx_strand_id
1 'polypeptide(L)'
;MKFIYTIILQFFFFNVPIWANSTVVLTVIDEGNGFNDIRFKGGFSNWDVLQGYDDGSNGDTISGDGIWTIVLDELSGSASYEWGAIDTDNGDGTTCDACNGSDGWGTWLLDIIGEPNQEFFIDSNGYITGSTSIIIPYQGGEITKTVLFSVDMTEWLDEEGSTGLNVFSVSRGDQMQVRAGFNAWGCEDPSNCIMTRTPGTNIFTLATNITGFPLTEMEYKYYLDLSSSSV
;
A
#
# COMPACT_ATOMS: atom_id res chain seq x y z
N MET A 1 -44.12 17.00 -73.16
CA MET A 1 -43.27 15.92 -72.62
C MET A 1 -42.45 16.51 -71.50
N LYS A 2 -42.83 16.24 -70.22
CA LYS A 2 -42.05 16.76 -69.04
C LYS A 2 -41.11 15.65 -68.53
N PHE A 3 -39.80 15.86 -68.55
CA PHE A 3 -38.87 14.98 -67.99
C PHE A 3 -38.69 15.30 -66.49
N ILE A 4 -39.01 14.34 -65.62
CA ILE A 4 -38.76 14.40 -64.17
C ILE A 4 -37.42 13.78 -63.97
N TYR A 5 -36.44 14.58 -63.54
CA TYR A 5 -35.14 14.07 -63.08
C TYR A 5 -35.27 13.71 -61.60
N THR A 6 -35.15 12.40 -61.29
CA THR A 6 -35.07 11.94 -59.93
C THR A 6 -33.57 11.98 -59.51
N ILE A 7 -33.24 12.88 -58.61
CA ILE A 7 -31.89 12.93 -57.98
C ILE A 7 -31.90 11.92 -56.87
N ILE A 8 -31.16 10.81 -57.03
CA ILE A 8 -30.89 9.84 -55.96
C ILE A 8 -29.70 10.37 -55.15
N LEU A 9 -29.96 10.91 -53.96
CA LEU A 9 -28.92 11.30 -52.99
C LEU A 9 -28.46 10.04 -52.24
N GLN A 10 -27.33 9.47 -52.62
CA GLN A 10 -26.68 8.38 -51.85
C GLN A 10 -25.95 8.98 -50.66
N PHE A 11 -26.50 8.76 -49.46
CA PHE A 11 -25.78 9.02 -48.21
C PHE A 11 -24.80 7.88 -47.98
N PHE A 12 -23.50 8.14 -48.17
CA PHE A 12 -22.46 7.27 -47.69
C PHE A 12 -22.28 7.54 -46.19
N PHE A 13 -22.80 6.65 -45.36
CA PHE A 13 -22.43 6.62 -43.93
C PHE A 13 -21.01 6.06 -43.84
N PHE A 14 -20.03 6.92 -43.67
CA PHE A 14 -18.73 6.51 -43.21
C PHE A 14 -18.89 6.12 -41.73
N ASN A 15 -18.90 4.81 -41.46
CA ASN A 15 -18.69 4.33 -40.11
C ASN A 15 -17.21 4.62 -39.75
N VAL A 16 -16.97 5.79 -39.22
CA VAL A 16 -15.69 6.04 -38.55
C VAL A 16 -15.77 5.26 -37.25
N PRO A 17 -14.88 4.27 -37.00
CA PRO A 17 -14.89 3.62 -35.72
C PRO A 17 -14.56 4.67 -34.66
N ILE A 18 -15.53 4.91 -33.78
CA ILE A 18 -15.29 5.71 -32.58
C ILE A 18 -14.54 4.78 -31.63
N TRP A 19 -13.23 4.90 -31.57
CA TRP A 19 -12.43 4.20 -30.59
C TRP A 19 -12.80 4.76 -29.21
N ALA A 20 -13.14 3.89 -28.29
CA ALA A 20 -13.36 4.30 -26.91
C ALA A 20 -12.01 4.72 -26.30
N ASN A 21 -11.90 5.95 -25.87
CA ASN A 21 -10.78 6.38 -25.06
C ASN A 21 -10.98 5.85 -23.64
N SER A 22 -9.92 5.39 -23.03
CA SER A 22 -9.93 4.79 -21.70
C SER A 22 -9.01 5.55 -20.74
N THR A 23 -9.44 5.63 -19.50
CA THR A 23 -8.59 6.05 -18.38
C THR A 23 -7.99 4.82 -17.75
N VAL A 24 -6.68 4.79 -17.59
CA VAL A 24 -5.93 3.71 -16.93
C VAL A 24 -5.22 4.29 -15.71
N VAL A 25 -5.34 3.61 -14.59
CA VAL A 25 -4.58 3.91 -13.38
C VAL A 25 -3.46 2.89 -13.28
N LEU A 26 -2.21 3.36 -13.28
CA LEU A 26 -1.05 2.52 -13.02
C LEU A 26 -0.55 2.76 -11.60
N THR A 27 -0.13 1.69 -10.94
CA THR A 27 0.37 1.75 -9.56
C THR A 27 1.70 1.03 -9.41
N VAL A 28 2.56 1.56 -8.52
CA VAL A 28 3.71 0.86 -7.95
C VAL A 28 3.50 0.81 -6.45
N ILE A 29 3.52 -0.39 -5.89
CA ILE A 29 3.39 -0.63 -4.46
C ILE A 29 4.78 -0.87 -3.90
N ASP A 30 5.26 0.06 -3.10
CA ASP A 30 6.53 -0.04 -2.37
C ASP A 30 6.30 -0.74 -1.01
N GLU A 31 6.71 -1.98 -0.89
CA GLU A 31 6.60 -2.73 0.36
C GLU A 31 7.69 -2.33 1.38
N GLY A 32 7.88 -1.02 1.58
CA GLY A 32 8.70 -0.49 2.66
C GLY A 32 10.16 -0.19 2.31
N ASN A 33 10.52 -0.11 1.02
CA ASN A 33 11.86 0.32 0.59
C ASN A 33 12.09 1.80 0.86
N GLY A 34 11.00 2.59 0.95
CA GLY A 34 11.05 4.00 1.27
C GLY A 34 11.46 4.86 0.08
N PHE A 35 11.00 4.50 -1.11
CA PHE A 35 11.21 5.32 -2.31
C PHE A 35 10.57 6.71 -2.12
N ASN A 36 11.26 7.74 -2.60
CA ASN A 36 10.82 9.13 -2.44
C ASN A 36 10.36 9.78 -3.75
N ASP A 37 10.70 9.21 -4.89
CA ASP A 37 10.34 9.74 -6.21
C ASP A 37 10.26 8.62 -7.25
N ILE A 38 9.08 8.03 -7.37
CA ILE A 38 8.79 7.03 -8.39
C ILE A 38 8.22 7.72 -9.63
N ARG A 39 8.75 7.34 -10.80
CA ARG A 39 8.27 7.81 -12.10
C ARG A 39 7.96 6.66 -13.03
N PHE A 40 6.96 6.86 -13.87
CA PHE A 40 6.45 5.86 -14.80
C PHE A 40 6.96 6.14 -16.21
N LYS A 41 7.24 5.08 -16.97
CA LYS A 41 7.59 5.12 -18.40
C LYS A 41 6.86 4.02 -19.15
N GLY A 42 6.49 4.30 -20.38
CA GLY A 42 5.84 3.28 -21.21
C GLY A 42 5.49 3.76 -22.60
N GLY A 43 4.94 2.87 -23.40
CA GLY A 43 4.48 3.15 -24.76
C GLY A 43 3.42 4.23 -24.83
N PHE A 44 2.69 4.47 -23.74
CA PHE A 44 1.67 5.53 -23.62
C PHE A 44 2.26 6.96 -23.62
N SER A 45 3.53 7.10 -23.29
CA SER A 45 4.26 8.38 -23.26
C SER A 45 5.42 8.44 -24.25
N ASN A 46 5.51 7.50 -25.22
CA ASN A 46 6.69 7.27 -26.04
C ASN A 46 7.96 7.07 -25.19
N TRP A 47 7.82 6.45 -24.02
CA TRP A 47 8.88 6.23 -23.05
C TRP A 47 9.44 7.51 -22.39
N ASP A 48 8.75 8.63 -22.54
CA ASP A 48 9.01 9.81 -21.73
C ASP A 48 8.59 9.56 -20.28
N VAL A 49 9.29 10.20 -19.35
CA VAL A 49 9.11 10.03 -17.91
C VAL A 49 7.90 10.81 -17.43
N LEU A 50 7.00 10.14 -16.72
CA LEU A 50 5.82 10.74 -16.08
C LEU A 50 5.94 10.66 -14.56
N GLN A 51 5.59 11.75 -13.87
CA GLN A 51 5.62 11.84 -12.42
C GLN A 51 4.61 10.87 -11.79
N GLY A 52 5.04 10.05 -10.83
CA GLY A 52 4.19 9.29 -9.93
C GLY A 52 3.85 10.10 -8.67
N TYR A 53 2.74 9.79 -8.04
CA TYR A 53 2.23 10.50 -6.87
C TYR A 53 1.93 9.52 -5.73
N ASP A 54 2.42 9.84 -4.53
CA ASP A 54 2.13 9.22 -3.24
C ASP A 54 1.82 10.32 -2.22
N ASP A 55 0.96 11.27 -2.61
CA ASP A 55 0.66 12.50 -1.86
C ASP A 55 -0.83 12.73 -1.61
N GLY A 56 -1.67 11.75 -1.95
CA GLY A 56 -3.13 11.84 -1.86
C GLY A 56 -3.76 12.58 -3.04
N SER A 57 -3.03 12.75 -4.16
CA SER A 57 -3.51 13.43 -5.36
C SER A 57 -3.30 12.60 -6.63
N ASN A 58 -3.82 13.08 -7.78
CA ASN A 58 -3.57 12.49 -9.11
C ASN A 58 -3.82 10.97 -9.20
N GLY A 59 -4.88 10.48 -8.52
CA GLY A 59 -5.26 9.07 -8.48
C GLY A 59 -4.78 8.33 -7.25
N ASP A 60 -3.78 8.85 -6.56
CA ASP A 60 -3.43 8.41 -5.22
C ASP A 60 -4.51 8.85 -4.21
N THR A 61 -4.79 8.00 -3.21
CA THR A 61 -5.88 8.23 -2.25
C THR A 61 -5.39 8.48 -0.83
N ILE A 62 -4.16 8.06 -0.49
CA ILE A 62 -3.62 8.15 0.86
C ILE A 62 -2.14 8.57 0.78
N SER A 63 -1.86 9.78 1.21
CA SER A 63 -0.50 10.31 1.21
C SER A 63 0.46 9.48 2.07
N GLY A 64 1.58 9.07 1.48
CA GLY A 64 2.68 8.42 2.18
C GLY A 64 2.41 6.96 2.57
N ASP A 65 1.52 6.28 1.85
CA ASP A 65 1.24 4.86 2.11
C ASP A 65 2.11 3.90 1.27
N GLY A 66 3.00 4.45 0.44
CA GLY A 66 3.89 3.71 -0.44
C GLY A 66 3.23 3.21 -1.72
N ILE A 67 2.02 3.69 -2.04
CA ILE A 67 1.33 3.37 -3.30
C ILE A 67 1.45 4.53 -4.26
N TRP A 68 2.46 4.46 -5.12
CA TRP A 68 2.71 5.45 -6.15
C TRP A 68 1.76 5.26 -7.32
N THR A 69 1.10 6.32 -7.76
CA THR A 69 0.02 6.25 -8.74
C THR A 69 0.19 7.28 -9.86
N ILE A 70 -0.21 6.91 -11.08
CA ILE A 70 -0.52 7.86 -12.15
C ILE A 70 -1.86 7.54 -12.81
N VAL A 71 -2.52 8.56 -13.32
CA VAL A 71 -3.72 8.43 -14.13
C VAL A 71 -3.37 8.79 -15.57
N LEU A 72 -3.66 7.87 -16.48
CA LEU A 72 -3.45 8.03 -17.92
C LEU A 72 -4.83 8.18 -18.58
N ASP A 73 -5.13 9.36 -19.02
CA ASP A 73 -6.40 9.66 -19.70
C ASP A 73 -6.28 9.53 -21.22
N GLU A 74 -7.41 9.31 -21.87
CA GLU A 74 -7.57 9.34 -23.32
C GLU A 74 -6.69 8.35 -24.09
N LEU A 75 -6.34 7.21 -23.48
CA LEU A 75 -5.61 6.17 -24.19
C LEU A 75 -6.48 5.51 -25.25
N SER A 76 -5.88 5.29 -26.42
CA SER A 76 -6.55 4.67 -27.56
C SER A 76 -6.89 3.22 -27.30
N GLY A 77 -8.11 2.80 -27.64
CA GLY A 77 -8.52 1.39 -27.68
C GLY A 77 -7.81 0.60 -28.78
N SER A 78 -7.87 -0.72 -28.67
CA SER A 78 -7.20 -1.70 -29.56
C SER A 78 -5.67 -1.54 -29.58
N ALA A 79 -5.08 -1.22 -28.43
CA ALA A 79 -3.65 -1.00 -28.29
C ALA A 79 -3.06 -1.72 -27.07
N SER A 80 -1.83 -2.16 -27.21
CA SER A 80 -1.00 -2.72 -26.14
C SER A 80 0.02 -1.68 -25.72
N TYR A 81 0.25 -1.59 -24.40
CA TYR A 81 1.18 -0.65 -23.80
C TYR A 81 2.13 -1.37 -22.86
N GLU A 82 3.39 -1.46 -23.25
CA GLU A 82 4.46 -1.86 -22.34
C GLU A 82 4.78 -0.70 -21.38
N TRP A 83 5.12 -1.03 -20.13
CA TRP A 83 5.44 -0.03 -19.13
C TRP A 83 6.29 -0.57 -17.98
N GLY A 84 6.80 0.36 -17.21
CA GLY A 84 7.49 0.12 -15.94
C GLY A 84 7.69 1.42 -15.20
N ALA A 85 8.47 1.37 -14.13
CA ALA A 85 8.74 2.52 -13.30
C ALA A 85 10.20 2.61 -12.88
N ILE A 86 10.62 3.82 -12.50
CA ILE A 86 11.97 4.16 -12.10
C ILE A 86 11.92 4.74 -10.71
N ASP A 87 12.80 4.28 -9.82
CA ASP A 87 13.20 5.05 -8.65
C ASP A 87 14.25 6.07 -9.10
N THR A 88 13.93 7.35 -8.97
CA THR A 88 14.82 8.46 -9.33
C THR A 88 15.67 8.94 -8.18
N ASP A 89 15.30 8.58 -6.95
CA ASP A 89 16.09 8.78 -5.75
C ASP A 89 16.86 7.49 -5.43
N ASN A 90 18.00 7.32 -6.08
CA ASN A 90 18.85 6.14 -5.86
C ASN A 90 19.59 6.17 -4.50
N GLY A 91 19.10 6.95 -3.54
CA GLY A 91 19.64 7.03 -2.18
C GLY A 91 20.92 7.88 -2.05
N ASP A 92 21.38 8.52 -3.11
CA ASP A 92 22.53 9.43 -3.09
C ASP A 92 22.12 10.91 -3.00
N GLY A 93 20.81 11.19 -2.96
CA GLY A 93 20.25 12.55 -2.86
C GLY A 93 20.38 13.35 -4.14
N THR A 94 20.69 12.71 -5.26
CA THR A 94 20.70 13.36 -6.56
C THR A 94 19.32 13.25 -7.20
N THR A 95 18.73 14.39 -7.51
CA THR A 95 17.52 14.43 -8.34
C THR A 95 17.87 13.95 -9.74
N CYS A 96 16.97 13.20 -10.35
CA CYS A 96 17.16 12.73 -11.72
C CYS A 96 17.03 13.88 -12.71
N ASP A 97 18.10 14.70 -12.85
CA ASP A 97 18.15 15.80 -13.82
C ASP A 97 18.03 15.33 -15.29
N ALA A 98 18.23 14.05 -15.56
CA ALA A 98 18.19 13.45 -16.88
C ALA A 98 16.97 12.55 -17.14
N CYS A 99 15.96 12.54 -16.25
CA CYS A 99 14.75 11.74 -16.46
C CYS A 99 13.85 12.28 -17.59
N ASN A 100 14.27 13.30 -18.31
CA ASN A 100 13.56 13.88 -19.45
C ASN A 100 14.10 13.28 -20.77
N GLY A 101 13.98 11.98 -20.96
CA GLY A 101 14.40 11.37 -22.21
C GLY A 101 14.65 9.87 -22.12
N SER A 102 15.04 9.26 -23.21
CA SER A 102 15.33 7.83 -23.34
C SER A 102 16.49 7.34 -22.46
N ASP A 103 17.26 8.24 -21.90
CA ASP A 103 18.45 7.95 -21.09
C ASP A 103 18.17 8.11 -19.59
N GLY A 104 16.91 8.01 -19.19
CA GLY A 104 16.46 8.24 -17.81
C GLY A 104 17.33 7.50 -16.79
N TRP A 105 17.99 8.26 -15.96
CA TRP A 105 18.78 7.78 -14.86
C TRP A 105 17.86 7.45 -13.67
N GLY A 106 18.18 6.41 -13.01
CA GLY A 106 17.41 5.86 -11.92
C GLY A 106 17.42 4.35 -11.99
N THR A 107 17.02 3.71 -10.92
CA THR A 107 16.90 2.26 -10.90
C THR A 107 15.59 1.84 -11.54
N TRP A 108 15.67 1.01 -12.59
CA TRP A 108 14.47 0.38 -13.16
C TRP A 108 13.90 -0.61 -12.14
N LEU A 109 12.71 -0.35 -11.64
CA LEU A 109 12.16 -1.11 -10.52
C LEU A 109 11.91 -2.58 -10.85
N LEU A 110 11.60 -2.89 -12.10
CA LEU A 110 11.42 -4.26 -12.54
C LEU A 110 12.73 -5.07 -12.53
N ASP A 111 13.89 -4.42 -12.71
CA ASP A 111 15.19 -5.09 -12.59
C ASP A 111 15.46 -5.55 -11.15
N ILE A 112 14.95 -4.81 -10.16
CA ILE A 112 15.09 -5.18 -8.74
C ILE A 112 14.44 -6.52 -8.45
N ILE A 113 13.29 -6.78 -9.07
CA ILE A 113 12.51 -8.01 -8.85
C ILE A 113 12.74 -9.07 -9.94
N GLY A 114 13.58 -8.77 -10.94
CA GLY A 114 13.90 -9.69 -12.03
C GLY A 114 12.74 -9.93 -13.01
N GLU A 115 11.82 -8.99 -13.12
CA GLU A 115 10.64 -9.09 -13.97
C GLU A 115 10.82 -8.30 -15.27
N PRO A 116 10.22 -8.74 -16.38
CA PRO A 116 10.18 -7.99 -17.64
C PRO A 116 9.26 -6.75 -17.49
N ASN A 117 9.33 -5.87 -18.51
CA ASN A 117 8.36 -4.79 -18.63
C ASN A 117 6.94 -5.34 -18.51
N GLN A 118 6.11 -4.61 -17.81
CA GLN A 118 4.69 -4.95 -17.69
C GLN A 118 3.94 -4.54 -18.95
N GLU A 119 2.81 -5.18 -19.19
CA GLU A 119 1.98 -4.88 -20.35
C GLU A 119 0.51 -4.86 -19.96
N PHE A 120 -0.21 -3.86 -20.46
CA PHE A 120 -1.67 -3.87 -20.46
C PHE A 120 -2.21 -3.63 -21.88
N PHE A 121 -3.39 -4.14 -22.13
CA PHE A 121 -4.10 -4.02 -23.40
C PHE A 121 -5.44 -3.35 -23.17
N ILE A 122 -5.81 -2.44 -24.07
CA ILE A 122 -7.13 -1.83 -24.12
C ILE A 122 -7.83 -2.37 -25.38
N ASP A 123 -8.97 -3.02 -25.22
CA ASP A 123 -9.73 -3.53 -26.35
C ASP A 123 -10.51 -2.42 -27.09
N SER A 124 -11.22 -2.78 -28.15
CA SER A 124 -12.01 -1.81 -28.94
C SER A 124 -13.20 -1.20 -28.19
N ASN A 125 -13.59 -1.77 -27.05
CA ASN A 125 -14.68 -1.29 -26.20
C ASN A 125 -14.17 -0.49 -25.00
N GLY A 126 -12.84 -0.38 -24.84
CA GLY A 126 -12.21 0.31 -23.73
C GLY A 126 -11.96 -0.57 -22.48
N TYR A 127 -12.14 -1.89 -22.58
CA TYR A 127 -11.79 -2.79 -21.46
C TYR A 127 -10.28 -2.97 -21.36
N ILE A 128 -9.78 -2.89 -20.12
CA ILE A 128 -8.38 -3.01 -19.78
C ILE A 128 -8.11 -4.42 -19.28
N THR A 129 -7.08 -5.06 -19.82
CA THR A 129 -6.57 -6.37 -19.39
C THR A 129 -5.04 -6.32 -19.28
N GLY A 130 -4.45 -7.26 -18.57
CA GLY A 130 -3.00 -7.28 -18.31
C GLY A 130 -2.62 -6.62 -16.99
N SER A 131 -1.37 -6.20 -16.86
CA SER A 131 -0.82 -5.69 -15.60
C SER A 131 -0.88 -4.16 -15.54
N THR A 132 -1.58 -3.63 -14.55
CA THR A 132 -1.63 -2.18 -14.22
C THR A 132 -1.01 -1.87 -12.86
N SER A 133 -0.38 -2.87 -12.22
CA SER A 133 0.27 -2.71 -10.93
C SER A 133 1.58 -3.47 -10.88
N ILE A 134 2.57 -2.89 -10.21
CA ILE A 134 3.86 -3.51 -9.87
C ILE A 134 3.97 -3.51 -8.35
N ILE A 135 4.38 -4.64 -7.77
CA ILE A 135 4.71 -4.73 -6.34
C ILE A 135 6.22 -4.89 -6.24
N ILE A 136 6.86 -3.98 -5.51
CA ILE A 136 8.29 -4.05 -5.20
C ILE A 136 8.46 -4.51 -3.77
N PRO A 137 8.81 -5.79 -3.55
CA PRO A 137 9.04 -6.33 -2.22
C PRO A 137 10.17 -5.56 -1.52
N TYR A 138 10.12 -5.51 -0.21
CA TYR A 138 11.18 -4.91 0.58
C TYR A 138 12.54 -5.60 0.32
N GLN A 139 13.53 -4.80 -0.08
CA GLN A 139 14.87 -5.28 -0.46
C GLN A 139 15.90 -5.19 0.68
N GLY A 140 15.52 -4.57 1.81
CA GLY A 140 16.39 -4.40 2.96
C GLY A 140 16.40 -5.60 3.92
N GLY A 141 17.17 -5.49 4.99
CA GLY A 141 17.19 -6.45 6.09
C GLY A 141 16.06 -6.19 7.09
N GLU A 142 16.02 -7.00 8.16
CA GLU A 142 15.10 -6.77 9.26
C GLU A 142 15.31 -5.38 9.88
N ILE A 143 14.23 -4.73 10.24
CA ILE A 143 14.22 -3.46 10.97
C ILE A 143 13.68 -3.66 12.38
N THR A 144 14.11 -2.81 13.31
CA THR A 144 13.58 -2.79 14.67
C THR A 144 12.73 -1.55 14.86
N LYS A 145 11.48 -1.73 15.29
CA LYS A 145 10.55 -0.64 15.62
C LYS A 145 10.02 -0.81 17.04
N THR A 146 9.87 0.31 17.74
CA THR A 146 9.13 0.32 19.00
C THR A 146 7.65 0.33 18.73
N VAL A 147 6.95 -0.70 19.22
CA VAL A 147 5.49 -0.83 19.10
C VAL A 147 4.87 -0.60 20.46
N LEU A 148 3.82 0.24 20.51
CA LEU A 148 3.03 0.49 21.69
C LEU A 148 1.74 -0.34 21.65
N PHE A 149 1.62 -1.30 22.53
CA PHE A 149 0.38 -2.01 22.80
C PHE A 149 -0.42 -1.27 23.86
N SER A 150 -1.73 -1.17 23.67
CA SER A 150 -2.62 -0.49 24.61
C SER A 150 -3.97 -1.20 24.67
N VAL A 151 -4.48 -1.40 25.89
CA VAL A 151 -5.79 -2.01 26.12
C VAL A 151 -6.53 -1.32 27.26
N ASP A 152 -7.81 -1.05 27.08
CA ASP A 152 -8.70 -0.56 28.12
C ASP A 152 -9.28 -1.76 28.90
N MET A 153 -8.99 -1.81 30.20
CA MET A 153 -9.40 -2.87 31.11
C MET A 153 -10.60 -2.49 32.00
N THR A 154 -11.29 -1.41 31.69
CA THR A 154 -12.42 -0.90 32.53
C THR A 154 -13.46 -1.96 32.83
N GLU A 155 -13.81 -2.81 31.87
CA GLU A 155 -14.80 -3.87 32.05
C GLU A 155 -14.28 -5.10 32.82
N TRP A 156 -12.96 -5.24 32.97
CA TRP A 156 -12.35 -6.43 33.56
C TRP A 156 -11.80 -6.23 34.96
N LEU A 157 -11.61 -4.96 35.37
CA LEU A 157 -11.02 -4.61 36.66
C LEU A 157 -11.95 -4.94 37.83
N ASP A 158 -11.40 -5.60 38.87
CA ASP A 158 -12.00 -5.82 40.18
C ASP A 158 -11.48 -4.75 41.13
N GLU A 159 -12.06 -3.55 41.03
CA GLU A 159 -11.73 -2.40 41.84
C GLU A 159 -13.02 -1.73 42.33
N GLU A 160 -12.93 -1.01 43.49
CA GLU A 160 -14.07 -0.27 44.04
C GLU A 160 -14.58 0.76 43.00
N GLY A 161 -15.85 0.64 42.63
CA GLY A 161 -16.49 1.47 41.63
C GLY A 161 -16.36 0.95 40.20
N SER A 162 -15.76 -0.21 39.95
CA SER A 162 -15.78 -0.87 38.63
C SER A 162 -17.20 -1.37 38.34
N THR A 163 -17.61 -1.25 37.08
CA THR A 163 -18.93 -1.70 36.61
C THR A 163 -18.88 -3.00 35.81
N GLY A 164 -17.68 -3.59 35.71
CA GLY A 164 -17.38 -4.69 34.80
C GLY A 164 -17.44 -6.07 35.45
N LEU A 165 -16.74 -7.02 34.80
CA LEU A 165 -16.76 -8.44 35.18
C LEU A 165 -16.00 -8.78 36.46
N ASN A 166 -15.16 -7.85 36.97
CA ASN A 166 -14.43 -7.97 38.23
C ASN A 166 -13.53 -9.22 38.29
N VAL A 167 -12.89 -9.56 37.19
CA VAL A 167 -12.05 -10.77 37.07
C VAL A 167 -10.57 -10.52 37.23
N PHE A 168 -10.13 -9.27 37.08
CA PHE A 168 -8.74 -8.88 37.09
C PHE A 168 -8.43 -7.88 38.19
N SER A 169 -7.39 -8.15 39.00
CA SER A 169 -6.97 -7.27 40.09
C SER A 169 -5.47 -7.14 40.20
N VAL A 170 -4.97 -5.93 39.98
CA VAL A 170 -3.52 -5.63 40.13
C VAL A 170 -3.07 -5.87 41.57
N SER A 171 -3.91 -5.57 42.58
CA SER A 171 -3.61 -5.76 44.02
C SER A 171 -3.50 -7.24 44.38
N ARG A 172 -4.17 -8.12 43.65
CA ARG A 172 -4.09 -9.58 43.80
C ARG A 172 -2.80 -10.16 43.18
N GLY A 173 -2.09 -9.36 42.38
CA GLY A 173 -0.90 -9.80 41.65
C GLY A 173 -1.18 -10.33 40.24
N ASP A 174 -2.39 -10.11 39.71
CA ASP A 174 -2.73 -10.47 38.35
C ASP A 174 -1.94 -9.61 37.35
N GLN A 175 -1.60 -10.18 36.22
CA GLN A 175 -0.81 -9.51 35.21
C GLN A 175 -1.56 -9.45 33.86
N MET A 176 -1.53 -8.30 33.24
CA MET A 176 -1.94 -8.13 31.84
C MET A 176 -0.74 -8.32 30.94
N GLN A 177 -0.86 -9.21 29.97
CA GLN A 177 0.24 -9.58 29.09
C GLN A 177 -0.14 -9.41 27.61
N VAL A 178 0.88 -9.12 26.78
CA VAL A 178 0.82 -9.29 25.32
C VAL A 178 1.56 -10.57 24.97
N ARG A 179 0.92 -11.46 24.22
CA ARG A 179 1.55 -12.66 23.68
C ARG A 179 1.48 -12.64 22.15
N ALA A 180 2.60 -12.88 21.51
CA ALA A 180 2.76 -12.76 20.06
C ALA A 180 3.95 -13.57 19.57
N GLY A 181 4.17 -13.60 18.26
CA GLY A 181 5.33 -14.25 17.66
C GLY A 181 6.67 -13.70 18.17
N PHE A 182 6.76 -12.39 18.43
CA PHE A 182 8.02 -11.77 18.90
C PHE A 182 8.48 -12.20 20.30
N ASN A 183 7.58 -12.74 21.11
CA ASN A 183 7.90 -13.28 22.44
C ASN A 183 7.54 -14.78 22.56
N ALA A 184 7.57 -15.49 21.42
CA ALA A 184 7.28 -16.92 21.33
C ALA A 184 5.95 -17.35 21.98
N TRP A 185 4.95 -16.47 22.00
CA TRP A 185 3.65 -16.65 22.65
C TRP A 185 3.73 -16.89 24.17
N GLY A 186 4.87 -16.52 24.77
CA GLY A 186 5.15 -16.67 26.20
C GLY A 186 5.38 -15.33 26.90
N CYS A 187 5.84 -15.40 28.15
CA CYS A 187 6.24 -14.24 28.93
C CYS A 187 7.47 -14.61 29.78
N GLU A 188 8.50 -15.17 29.12
CA GLU A 188 9.76 -15.51 29.78
C GLU A 188 10.55 -14.27 30.15
N ASP A 189 10.48 -13.23 29.31
CA ASP A 189 11.01 -11.90 29.58
C ASP A 189 9.87 -10.93 29.88
N PRO A 190 9.69 -10.52 31.14
CA PRO A 190 8.65 -9.59 31.54
C PRO A 190 8.65 -8.25 30.80
N SER A 191 9.82 -7.80 30.36
CA SER A 191 9.96 -6.50 29.69
C SER A 191 9.32 -6.46 28.30
N ASN A 192 9.07 -7.61 27.69
CA ASN A 192 8.49 -7.72 26.35
C ASN A 192 7.06 -8.34 26.33
N CYS A 193 6.46 -8.53 27.50
CA CYS A 193 5.15 -9.13 27.59
C CYS A 193 4.24 -8.47 28.64
N ILE A 194 4.76 -8.02 29.80
CA ILE A 194 3.91 -7.47 30.87
C ILE A 194 3.56 -6.03 30.59
N MET A 195 2.26 -5.76 30.61
CA MET A 195 1.70 -4.42 30.44
C MET A 195 1.60 -3.69 31.80
N THR A 196 1.90 -2.42 31.79
CA THR A 196 1.83 -1.56 32.96
C THR A 196 0.61 -0.65 32.88
N ARG A 197 -0.11 -0.51 33.98
CA ARG A 197 -1.26 0.41 34.06
C ARG A 197 -0.78 1.86 34.00
N THR A 198 -1.35 2.63 33.12
CA THR A 198 -1.14 4.09 33.05
C THR A 198 -1.75 4.74 34.28
N PRO A 199 -0.98 5.52 35.08
CA PRO A 199 -1.49 6.12 36.31
C PRO A 199 -2.79 6.93 36.13
N GLY A 200 -3.78 6.68 37.00
CA GLY A 200 -5.06 7.38 36.98
C GLY A 200 -6.02 6.94 35.87
N THR A 201 -5.75 5.87 35.18
CA THR A 201 -6.59 5.32 34.11
C THR A 201 -6.80 3.82 34.28
N ASN A 202 -7.66 3.22 33.45
CA ASN A 202 -7.82 1.77 33.34
C ASN A 202 -7.10 1.21 32.10
N ILE A 203 -6.21 2.00 31.50
CA ILE A 203 -5.47 1.63 30.30
C ILE A 203 -4.15 0.99 30.70
N PHE A 204 -3.89 -0.19 30.18
CA PHE A 204 -2.61 -0.89 30.32
C PHE A 204 -1.83 -0.75 29.01
N THR A 205 -0.52 -0.49 29.13
CA THR A 205 0.36 -0.26 28.00
C THR A 205 1.65 -1.07 28.10
N LEU A 206 2.20 -1.43 26.95
CA LEU A 206 3.54 -2.01 26.82
C LEU A 206 4.17 -1.39 25.57
N ALA A 207 5.33 -0.75 25.74
CA ALA A 207 6.19 -0.36 24.63
C ALA A 207 7.35 -1.35 24.54
N THR A 208 7.47 -2.04 23.42
CA THR A 208 8.54 -3.02 23.19
C THR A 208 9.10 -2.93 21.78
N ASN A 209 10.37 -3.31 21.63
CA ASN A 209 11.01 -3.35 20.32
C ASN A 209 10.70 -4.67 19.63
N ILE A 210 10.26 -4.56 18.38
CA ILE A 210 9.96 -5.70 17.52
C ILE A 210 10.89 -5.61 16.31
N THR A 211 11.60 -6.71 16.04
CA THR A 211 12.48 -6.85 14.88
C THR A 211 11.80 -7.76 13.86
N GLY A 212 11.79 -7.37 12.62
CA GLY A 212 11.21 -8.13 11.51
C GLY A 212 11.30 -7.36 10.20
N PHE A 213 10.86 -7.98 9.14
CA PHE A 213 10.77 -7.31 7.85
C PHE A 213 9.57 -6.34 7.84
N PRO A 214 9.68 -5.18 7.17
CA PRO A 214 8.54 -4.29 6.94
C PRO A 214 7.35 -5.03 6.34
N LEU A 215 6.14 -4.57 6.68
CA LEU A 215 4.86 -5.14 6.22
C LEU A 215 4.60 -6.62 6.57
N THR A 216 5.46 -7.24 7.39
CA THR A 216 5.17 -8.56 7.92
C THR A 216 4.01 -8.47 8.92
N GLU A 217 2.94 -9.20 8.65
CA GLU A 217 1.82 -9.31 9.59
C GLU A 217 2.26 -10.08 10.83
N MET A 218 1.86 -9.59 11.99
CA MET A 218 2.14 -10.24 13.26
C MET A 218 0.86 -10.39 14.08
N GLU A 219 0.50 -11.61 14.35
CA GLU A 219 -0.60 -11.91 15.27
C GLU A 219 -0.17 -11.65 16.71
N TYR A 220 -1.08 -11.09 17.50
CA TYR A 220 -0.91 -10.92 18.94
C TYR A 220 -2.22 -11.13 19.67
N LYS A 221 -2.12 -11.40 20.99
CA LYS A 221 -3.26 -11.53 21.90
C LYS A 221 -2.97 -10.81 23.20
N TYR A 222 -4.01 -10.23 23.78
CA TYR A 222 -4.00 -9.83 25.17
C TYR A 222 -4.36 -11.03 26.04
N TYR A 223 -3.60 -11.25 27.09
CA TYR A 223 -3.73 -12.39 27.98
C TYR A 223 -3.79 -11.94 29.44
N LEU A 224 -4.78 -12.48 30.17
CA LEU A 224 -4.91 -12.27 31.62
C LEU A 224 -4.23 -13.42 32.33
N ASP A 225 -3.14 -13.11 33.04
CA ASP A 225 -2.45 -14.04 33.92
C ASP A 225 -2.96 -13.82 35.35
N LEU A 226 -3.92 -14.61 35.76
CA LEU A 226 -4.54 -14.49 37.07
C LEU A 226 -3.72 -15.21 38.12
N SER A 227 -3.41 -14.53 39.21
CA SER A 227 -2.68 -15.12 40.33
C SER A 227 -3.49 -16.30 40.94
N SER A 228 -2.79 -17.36 41.33
CA SER A 228 -3.41 -18.59 41.89
C SER A 228 -4.18 -18.43 43.23
N SER A 229 -4.25 -17.21 43.76
CA SER A 229 -5.00 -16.87 44.95
C SER A 229 -6.48 -16.52 44.71
N SER A 230 -6.99 -16.73 43.49
CA SER A 230 -8.35 -16.39 43.06
C SER A 230 -9.31 -17.59 43.02
N VAL A 231 -9.15 -18.58 43.91
CA VAL A 231 -10.13 -19.65 44.10
C VAL A 231 -10.62 -19.62 45.54
#